data_39feae11334f1e4e8b193323b7f56901
#
_entry.id   39feae11334f1e4e8b193323b7f56901
#
_cell.length_a   1.000
_cell.length_b   1.000
_cell.length_c   1.000
_cell.angle_alpha   90.00
_cell.angle_beta   90.00
_cell.angle_gamma   90.00
#
_symmetry.space_group_name_H-M   'P 1'
#
loop_
_entity.id
_entity.type
_entity.pdbx_description
1 polymer ?
#
loop_
_entity_poly.entity_id
_entity_poly.type
_entity_poly.pdbx_seq_one_letter_code
_entity_poly.pdbx_strand_id
1 'polypeptide(L)'
;QAIVKRMFHTKPSKIVGVDIGTGSIKMVQIETGSKPVVSCFAVAELPLELINNGFVRNSDAMISFIKGLVAKYDFNARHAVFTVGGRNAFVREIDMPEMPDEEMKQSVAWDSSQYVPYEADTYYVDSAKFGAYTNEGLQPVLLVASPKDVIDSLLEISDALAWHTIGIDIEVLSAYRTLPRQLENFVLLDIGRSYSMLTIFQNGAPVAQRSIPQGGQMFNAAIANGAGVDLTAAEKIKLEDELLLSSLETDKTKFAEFFNEVENLGREVRRTCEYYLINKKDARFTHLVLAGGGANMAGLSEFLSEGMEMKVVVNDLRQAVTFADKLDQRELKKYLGALTVAIGAALYGGDADD
;
A
#
# COMPACT_ATOMS: atom_id res chain seq x y z
N GLN A 1 16.15 -5.48 18.89
CA GLN A 1 17.12 -5.89 17.85
C GLN A 1 16.58 -5.34 16.54
N ALA A 2 17.38 -4.48 15.89
CA ALA A 2 17.01 -3.83 14.65
C ALA A 2 16.48 -4.84 13.64
N ILE A 3 15.37 -4.52 12.99
CA ILE A 3 14.97 -5.13 11.72
C ILE A 3 16.21 -5.08 10.83
N VAL A 4 16.69 -6.26 10.43
CA VAL A 4 18.04 -6.52 9.97
C VAL A 4 18.45 -5.60 8.82
N LYS A 5 19.15 -4.49 9.13
CA LYS A 5 19.98 -3.79 8.15
C LYS A 5 21.25 -4.62 7.95
N ARG A 6 21.18 -5.67 7.14
CA ARG A 6 22.38 -6.35 6.66
C ARG A 6 23.00 -5.46 5.61
N MET A 7 24.19 -4.95 5.92
CA MET A 7 25.04 -4.22 4.97
C MET A 7 25.41 -5.14 3.80
N PHE A 8 24.69 -4.99 2.68
CA PHE A 8 25.16 -5.52 1.41
C PHE A 8 26.03 -4.47 0.75
N HIS A 9 27.27 -4.82 0.44
CA HIS A 9 28.18 -3.94 -0.29
C HIS A 9 27.78 -3.80 -1.78
N THR A 10 26.82 -4.59 -2.25
CA THR A 10 26.26 -4.50 -3.61
C THR A 10 24.75 -4.74 -3.55
N LYS A 11 23.98 -3.88 -4.24
CA LYS A 11 22.54 -4.01 -4.38
C LYS A 11 22.19 -5.35 -5.05
N PRO A 12 21.21 -6.15 -4.53
CA PRO A 12 20.76 -7.35 -5.21
C PRO A 12 20.30 -7.07 -6.63
N SER A 13 20.66 -7.93 -7.57
CA SER A 13 20.27 -7.77 -8.98
C SER A 13 18.78 -8.02 -9.24
N LYS A 14 18.12 -8.76 -8.34
CA LYS A 14 16.68 -9.06 -8.39
C LYS A 14 16.09 -9.06 -7.00
N ILE A 15 14.91 -8.45 -6.88
CA ILE A 15 14.16 -8.38 -5.61
C ILE A 15 12.70 -8.74 -5.88
N VAL A 16 12.12 -9.54 -4.99
CA VAL A 16 10.67 -9.81 -4.95
C VAL A 16 10.03 -8.90 -3.90
N GLY A 17 9.09 -8.08 -4.32
CA GLY A 17 8.16 -7.40 -3.42
C GLY A 17 6.92 -8.25 -3.21
N VAL A 18 6.51 -8.43 -1.96
CA VAL A 18 5.38 -9.27 -1.55
C VAL A 18 4.41 -8.46 -0.72
N ASP A 19 3.20 -8.29 -1.23
CA ASP A 19 2.06 -7.67 -0.55
C ASP A 19 0.99 -8.73 -0.28
N ILE A 20 0.78 -9.05 1.00
CA ILE A 20 -0.26 -9.98 1.47
C ILE A 20 -1.43 -9.14 2.01
N GLY A 21 -2.37 -8.82 1.13
CA GLY A 21 -3.56 -8.04 1.49
C GLY A 21 -4.67 -8.90 2.12
N THR A 22 -5.82 -8.29 2.39
CA THR A 22 -6.96 -8.94 3.09
C THR A 22 -7.69 -10.00 2.29
N GLY A 23 -7.45 -10.11 0.99
CA GLY A 23 -8.13 -11.10 0.14
C GLY A 23 -7.34 -11.51 -1.09
N SER A 24 -6.14 -10.97 -1.27
CA SER A 24 -5.26 -11.35 -2.37
C SER A 24 -3.80 -11.11 -2.01
N ILE A 25 -2.93 -11.91 -2.57
CA ILE A 25 -1.48 -11.68 -2.56
C ILE A 25 -1.05 -11.08 -3.90
N LYS A 26 -0.15 -10.11 -3.85
CA LYS A 26 0.52 -9.55 -5.03
C LYS A 26 2.02 -9.74 -4.84
N MET A 27 2.64 -10.25 -5.87
CA MET A 27 4.09 -10.48 -5.89
C MET A 27 4.64 -9.87 -7.16
N VAL A 28 5.75 -9.15 -7.06
CA VAL A 28 6.43 -8.54 -8.20
C VAL A 28 7.92 -8.79 -8.08
N GLN A 29 8.53 -9.29 -9.14
CA GLN A 29 9.99 -9.37 -9.22
C GLN A 29 10.53 -8.23 -10.10
N ILE A 30 11.45 -7.47 -9.54
CA ILE A 30 12.15 -6.39 -10.23
C ILE A 30 13.60 -6.78 -10.46
N GLU A 31 14.09 -6.57 -11.67
CA GLU A 31 15.50 -6.50 -11.99
C GLU A 31 16.00 -5.08 -11.71
N THR A 32 16.94 -4.97 -10.75
CA THR A 32 17.45 -3.68 -10.27
C THR A 32 18.42 -3.07 -11.27
N GLY A 33 18.49 -1.75 -11.33
CA GLY A 33 19.36 -1.01 -12.24
C GLY A 33 19.00 0.46 -12.25
N SER A 34 19.63 1.23 -13.13
CA SER A 34 19.32 2.65 -13.33
C SER A 34 17.85 2.89 -13.73
N LYS A 35 17.24 1.92 -14.41
CA LYS A 35 15.83 1.87 -14.73
C LYS A 35 15.31 0.48 -14.36
N PRO A 36 14.63 0.34 -13.20
CA PRO A 36 14.15 -0.95 -12.73
C PRO A 36 13.12 -1.57 -13.68
N VAL A 37 13.21 -2.89 -13.88
CA VAL A 37 12.33 -3.64 -14.81
C VAL A 37 11.52 -4.67 -14.04
N VAL A 38 10.21 -4.61 -14.11
CA VAL A 38 9.32 -5.69 -13.65
C VAL A 38 9.46 -6.86 -14.60
N SER A 39 10.06 -7.96 -14.14
CA SER A 39 10.35 -9.15 -14.96
C SER A 39 9.30 -10.27 -14.86
N CYS A 40 8.58 -10.34 -13.73
CA CYS A 40 7.37 -11.14 -13.55
C CYS A 40 6.51 -10.58 -12.42
N PHE A 41 5.23 -10.94 -12.42
CA PHE A 41 4.30 -10.62 -11.35
C PHE A 41 3.26 -11.71 -11.19
N ALA A 42 2.65 -11.77 -10.01
CA ALA A 42 1.50 -12.62 -9.70
C ALA A 42 0.49 -11.84 -8.88
N VAL A 43 -0.79 -11.98 -9.22
CA VAL A 43 -1.92 -11.58 -8.39
C VAL A 43 -2.81 -12.80 -8.21
N ALA A 44 -3.04 -13.20 -6.96
CA ALA A 44 -3.84 -14.37 -6.66
C ALA A 44 -4.78 -14.09 -5.48
N GLU A 45 -6.02 -14.59 -5.58
CA GLU A 45 -6.94 -14.58 -4.45
C GLU A 45 -6.43 -15.50 -3.34
N LEU A 46 -6.52 -15.03 -2.10
CA LEU A 46 -6.18 -15.80 -0.92
C LEU A 46 -7.43 -16.52 -0.41
N PRO A 47 -7.39 -17.85 -0.27
CA PRO A 47 -8.41 -18.59 0.44
C PRO A 47 -8.60 -18.06 1.87
N LEU A 48 -9.86 -17.97 2.33
CA LEU A 48 -10.20 -17.42 3.65
C LEU A 48 -9.57 -18.18 4.82
N GLU A 49 -9.24 -19.44 4.62
CA GLU A 49 -8.54 -20.26 5.61
C GLU A 49 -7.07 -19.89 5.79
N LEU A 50 -6.45 -19.21 4.82
CA LEU A 50 -5.04 -18.81 4.89
C LEU A 50 -4.84 -17.49 5.63
N ILE A 51 -5.83 -16.60 5.57
CA ILE A 51 -5.69 -15.24 6.07
C ILE A 51 -6.93 -14.75 6.81
N ASN A 52 -6.73 -13.93 7.84
CA ASN A 52 -7.79 -13.23 8.54
C ASN A 52 -7.37 -11.77 8.80
N ASN A 53 -8.00 -10.83 8.10
CA ASN A 53 -7.70 -9.40 8.25
C ASN A 53 -6.20 -9.05 8.11
N GLY A 54 -5.49 -9.73 7.19
CA GLY A 54 -4.06 -9.54 6.98
C GLY A 54 -3.15 -10.40 7.88
N PHE A 55 -3.71 -11.17 8.83
CA PHE A 55 -2.95 -12.14 9.63
C PHE A 55 -2.92 -13.50 8.95
N VAL A 56 -1.74 -14.09 8.83
CA VAL A 56 -1.57 -15.46 8.34
C VAL A 56 -2.11 -16.43 9.39
N ARG A 57 -3.10 -17.25 9.01
CA ARG A 57 -3.73 -18.24 9.90
C ARG A 57 -3.00 -19.58 9.93
N ASN A 58 -2.40 -19.94 8.81
CA ASN A 58 -1.74 -21.22 8.60
C ASN A 58 -0.49 -21.00 7.75
N SER A 59 0.65 -20.92 8.40
CA SER A 59 1.94 -20.67 7.74
C SER A 59 2.28 -21.77 6.72
N ASP A 60 2.08 -23.05 7.04
CA ASP A 60 2.42 -24.16 6.13
C ASP A 60 1.59 -24.12 4.84
N ALA A 61 0.29 -23.86 4.97
CA ALA A 61 -0.60 -23.74 3.83
C ALA A 61 -0.29 -22.49 3.00
N MET A 62 0.03 -21.35 3.64
CA MET A 62 0.46 -20.14 2.98
C MET A 62 1.80 -20.33 2.24
N ILE A 63 2.77 -20.97 2.86
CA ILE A 63 4.05 -21.34 2.24
C ILE A 63 3.82 -22.20 1.00
N SER A 64 2.97 -23.23 1.10
CA SER A 64 2.65 -24.11 -0.02
C SER A 64 1.97 -23.33 -1.16
N PHE A 65 1.06 -22.41 -0.83
CA PHE A 65 0.38 -21.56 -1.78
C PHE A 65 1.38 -20.64 -2.52
N ILE A 66 2.26 -19.96 -1.79
CA ILE A 66 3.27 -19.06 -2.38
C ILE A 66 4.29 -19.85 -3.22
N LYS A 67 4.72 -21.05 -2.78
CA LYS A 67 5.59 -21.95 -3.60
C LYS A 67 4.94 -22.25 -4.95
N GLY A 68 3.64 -22.50 -4.96
CA GLY A 68 2.88 -22.69 -6.21
C GLY A 68 2.92 -21.47 -7.12
N LEU A 69 2.78 -20.27 -6.58
CA LEU A 69 2.89 -19.02 -7.35
C LEU A 69 4.31 -18.79 -7.88
N VAL A 70 5.32 -19.00 -7.03
CA VAL A 70 6.75 -18.88 -7.41
C VAL A 70 7.07 -19.76 -8.61
N ALA A 71 6.63 -21.02 -8.59
CA ALA A 71 6.85 -21.97 -9.69
C ALA A 71 6.05 -21.59 -10.95
N LYS A 72 4.77 -21.19 -10.77
CA LYS A 72 3.87 -20.88 -11.89
C LYS A 72 4.31 -19.65 -12.69
N TYR A 73 4.82 -18.63 -11.98
CA TYR A 73 5.16 -17.33 -12.59
C TYR A 73 6.68 -17.10 -12.75
N ASP A 74 7.49 -18.15 -12.53
CA ASP A 74 8.94 -18.15 -12.74
C ASP A 74 9.69 -17.08 -11.93
N PHE A 75 9.33 -16.92 -10.66
CA PHE A 75 10.09 -16.09 -9.74
C PHE A 75 11.43 -16.76 -9.41
N ASN A 76 12.53 -16.07 -9.66
CA ASN A 76 13.88 -16.61 -9.48
C ASN A 76 14.81 -15.70 -8.64
N ALA A 77 14.32 -14.60 -8.10
CA ALA A 77 15.04 -13.80 -7.14
C ALA A 77 15.18 -14.53 -5.80
N ARG A 78 16.27 -14.24 -5.09
CA ARG A 78 16.55 -14.77 -3.76
C ARG A 78 16.41 -13.74 -2.65
N HIS A 79 16.15 -12.49 -2.99
CA HIS A 79 15.93 -11.40 -2.05
C HIS A 79 14.48 -10.98 -2.09
N ALA A 80 13.90 -10.80 -0.91
CA ALA A 80 12.51 -10.42 -0.78
C ALA A 80 12.32 -9.23 0.17
N VAL A 81 11.30 -8.43 -0.13
CA VAL A 81 10.75 -7.41 0.75
C VAL A 81 9.27 -7.71 0.93
N PHE A 82 8.86 -7.85 2.17
CA PHE A 82 7.45 -7.99 2.52
C PHE A 82 6.88 -6.65 2.96
N THR A 83 5.56 -6.51 2.89
CA THR A 83 4.88 -5.31 3.39
C THR A 83 3.89 -5.66 4.48
N VAL A 84 3.71 -4.71 5.39
CA VAL A 84 2.67 -4.73 6.43
C VAL A 84 1.87 -3.43 6.35
N GLY A 85 0.57 -3.51 6.59
CA GLY A 85 -0.30 -2.35 6.51
C GLY A 85 -1.63 -2.57 7.21
N GLY A 86 -2.55 -1.63 7.04
CA GLY A 86 -3.85 -1.70 7.65
C GLY A 86 -3.80 -1.81 9.16
N ARG A 87 -4.39 -2.88 9.72
CA ARG A 87 -4.40 -3.15 11.16
C ARG A 87 -3.10 -3.75 11.69
N ASN A 88 -2.20 -4.17 10.79
CA ASN A 88 -0.94 -4.82 11.11
C ASN A 88 0.23 -3.85 11.17
N ALA A 89 0.00 -2.56 10.88
CA ALA A 89 0.99 -1.51 10.99
C ALA A 89 0.38 -0.30 11.71
N PHE A 90 1.05 0.18 12.73
CA PHE A 90 0.75 1.43 13.39
C PHE A 90 1.80 2.45 12.96
N VAL A 91 1.35 3.60 12.47
CA VAL A 91 2.21 4.68 11.98
C VAL A 91 1.82 5.96 12.69
N ARG A 92 2.79 6.65 13.27
CA ARG A 92 2.57 7.90 14.00
C ARG A 92 3.75 8.85 13.88
N GLU A 93 3.45 10.13 13.69
CA GLU A 93 4.38 11.23 13.88
C GLU A 93 4.52 11.56 15.36
N ILE A 94 5.75 11.69 15.83
CA ILE A 94 6.09 12.19 17.15
C ILE A 94 7.18 13.26 17.04
N ASP A 95 7.17 14.26 17.90
CA ASP A 95 8.19 15.29 17.97
C ASP A 95 9.20 14.94 19.07
N MET A 96 10.49 14.95 18.75
CA MET A 96 11.57 14.60 19.66
C MET A 96 12.64 15.69 19.69
N PRO A 97 13.37 15.86 20.81
CA PRO A 97 14.58 16.68 20.82
C PRO A 97 15.60 16.18 19.79
N GLU A 98 16.42 17.08 19.27
CA GLU A 98 17.51 16.70 18.38
C GLU A 98 18.50 15.76 19.08
N MET A 99 18.79 14.63 18.50
CA MET A 99 19.74 13.63 18.98
C MET A 99 20.26 12.77 17.83
N PRO A 100 21.39 12.04 17.99
CA PRO A 100 21.85 11.06 17.00
C PRO A 100 20.82 9.98 16.70
N ASP A 101 20.81 9.42 15.49
CA ASP A 101 19.80 8.44 15.04
C ASP A 101 19.74 7.20 15.92
N GLU A 102 20.87 6.67 16.35
CA GLU A 102 20.91 5.51 17.24
C GLU A 102 20.29 5.80 18.62
N GLU A 103 20.53 7.00 19.16
CA GLU A 103 19.94 7.44 20.43
C GLU A 103 18.45 7.66 20.27
N MET A 104 18.00 8.27 19.18
CA MET A 104 16.59 8.44 18.85
C MET A 104 15.88 7.10 18.77
N LYS A 105 16.43 6.12 18.04
CA LYS A 105 15.85 4.78 17.96
C LYS A 105 15.74 4.07 19.30
N GLN A 106 16.75 4.19 20.15
CA GLN A 106 16.72 3.62 21.50
C GLN A 106 15.67 4.30 22.37
N SER A 107 15.58 5.63 22.32
CA SER A 107 14.58 6.42 23.07
C SER A 107 13.16 6.06 22.61
N VAL A 108 12.91 6.00 21.29
CA VAL A 108 11.62 5.59 20.74
C VAL A 108 11.26 4.17 21.18
N ALA A 109 12.20 3.23 21.12
CA ALA A 109 11.95 1.85 21.54
C ALA A 109 11.60 1.74 23.03
N TRP A 110 12.27 2.53 23.88
CA TRP A 110 12.01 2.58 25.32
C TRP A 110 10.62 3.15 25.65
N ASP A 111 10.25 4.25 25.01
CA ASP A 111 9.02 4.98 25.28
C ASP A 111 7.84 4.55 24.40
N SER A 112 8.04 3.58 23.51
CA SER A 112 7.06 3.18 22.48
C SER A 112 5.69 2.82 23.04
N SER A 113 5.62 2.24 24.24
CA SER A 113 4.36 1.87 24.92
C SER A 113 3.43 3.07 25.21
N GLN A 114 3.96 4.30 25.21
CA GLN A 114 3.16 5.52 25.39
C GLN A 114 2.44 5.92 24.07
N TYR A 115 2.92 5.46 22.93
CA TYR A 115 2.45 5.86 21.61
C TYR A 115 1.72 4.76 20.88
N VAL A 116 2.13 3.50 21.08
CA VAL A 116 1.68 2.33 20.33
C VAL A 116 0.47 1.70 21.01
N PRO A 117 -0.61 1.38 20.26
CA PRO A 117 -1.85 0.83 20.85
C PRO A 117 -1.80 -0.68 21.06
N TYR A 118 -0.62 -1.29 21.08
CA TYR A 118 -0.42 -2.71 21.35
C TYR A 118 0.08 -2.95 22.77
N GLU A 119 -0.12 -4.16 23.29
CA GLU A 119 0.42 -4.56 24.59
C GLU A 119 1.96 -4.55 24.55
N ALA A 120 2.59 -4.11 25.64
CA ALA A 120 4.04 -4.05 25.73
C ALA A 120 4.67 -5.41 25.41
N ASP A 121 5.82 -5.41 24.77
CA ASP A 121 6.57 -6.60 24.34
C ASP A 121 5.90 -7.48 23.29
N THR A 122 4.73 -7.11 22.72
CA THR A 122 4.03 -7.89 21.69
C THR A 122 4.25 -7.36 20.27
N TYR A 123 5.04 -6.33 20.08
CA TYR A 123 5.29 -5.69 18.79
C TYR A 123 6.77 -5.38 18.56
N TYR A 124 7.13 -5.24 17.29
CA TYR A 124 8.38 -4.61 16.87
C TYR A 124 8.12 -3.13 16.57
N VAL A 125 9.11 -2.29 16.83
CA VAL A 125 9.07 -0.85 16.56
C VAL A 125 10.32 -0.41 15.82
N ASP A 126 10.16 0.51 14.88
CA ASP A 126 11.26 1.23 14.24
C ASP A 126 10.88 2.70 14.08
N SER A 127 11.87 3.55 13.81
CA SER A 127 11.65 4.98 13.67
C SER A 127 12.67 5.62 12.74
N ALA A 128 12.25 6.71 12.08
CA ALA A 128 13.08 7.49 11.20
C ALA A 128 12.78 8.98 11.34
N LYS A 129 13.80 9.82 11.30
CA LYS A 129 13.63 11.27 11.20
C LYS A 129 13.08 11.65 9.83
N PHE A 130 12.28 12.69 9.77
CA PHE A 130 11.80 13.26 8.52
C PHE A 130 11.52 14.77 8.66
N GLY A 131 11.40 15.46 7.51
CA GLY A 131 11.04 16.86 7.46
C GLY A 131 12.02 17.80 8.16
N ALA A 132 11.60 19.06 8.27
CA ALA A 132 12.35 20.11 8.98
C ALA A 132 11.97 20.15 10.45
N TYR A 133 12.84 20.75 11.28
CA TYR A 133 12.52 21.02 12.67
C TYR A 133 11.24 21.85 12.83
N THR A 134 10.49 21.56 13.88
CA THR A 134 9.32 22.35 14.26
C THR A 134 9.73 23.76 14.70
N ASN A 135 8.75 24.67 14.82
CA ASN A 135 8.99 26.02 15.33
C ASN A 135 9.54 26.04 16.77
N GLU A 136 9.35 24.95 17.51
CA GLU A 136 9.87 24.75 18.86
C GLU A 136 11.27 24.10 18.88
N GLY A 137 11.85 23.84 17.70
CA GLY A 137 13.18 23.23 17.55
C GLY A 137 13.18 21.71 17.77
N LEU A 138 12.03 21.06 17.69
CA LEU A 138 11.91 19.60 17.77
C LEU A 138 12.06 18.96 16.39
N GLN A 139 12.62 17.75 16.36
CA GLN A 139 12.75 16.93 15.16
C GLN A 139 11.53 16.03 15.02
N PRO A 140 10.76 16.13 13.92
CA PRO A 140 9.72 15.16 13.60
C PRO A 140 10.31 13.78 13.33
N VAL A 141 9.70 12.76 13.94
CA VAL A 141 10.10 11.36 13.83
C VAL A 141 8.88 10.52 13.47
N LEU A 142 9.00 9.71 12.43
CA LEU A 142 8.01 8.71 12.08
C LEU A 142 8.27 7.47 12.92
N LEU A 143 7.30 7.10 13.77
CA LEU A 143 7.28 5.85 14.52
C LEU A 143 6.40 4.85 13.79
N VAL A 144 6.92 3.64 13.59
CA VAL A 144 6.20 2.51 13.01
C VAL A 144 6.26 1.32 13.96
N ALA A 145 5.13 0.67 14.21
CA ALA A 145 5.07 -0.56 14.99
C ALA A 145 4.19 -1.61 14.31
N SER A 146 4.56 -2.89 14.48
CA SER A 146 3.79 -4.02 13.96
C SER A 146 3.81 -5.18 14.96
N PRO A 147 2.70 -5.93 15.14
CA PRO A 147 2.68 -7.11 16.01
C PRO A 147 3.77 -8.12 15.64
N LYS A 148 4.41 -8.73 16.65
CA LYS A 148 5.50 -9.69 16.46
C LYS A 148 5.07 -10.91 15.65
N ASP A 149 3.90 -11.45 15.94
CA ASP A 149 3.34 -12.61 15.24
C ASP A 149 3.16 -12.36 13.73
N VAL A 150 2.81 -11.15 13.33
CA VAL A 150 2.75 -10.76 11.91
C VAL A 150 4.14 -10.81 11.28
N ILE A 151 5.11 -10.11 11.87
CA ILE A 151 6.49 -10.05 11.36
C ILE A 151 7.13 -11.44 11.33
N ASP A 152 7.00 -12.19 12.42
CA ASP A 152 7.60 -13.52 12.57
C ASP A 152 7.01 -14.51 11.54
N SER A 153 5.70 -14.44 11.25
CA SER A 153 5.09 -15.25 10.20
C SER A 153 5.62 -14.95 8.80
N LEU A 154 5.91 -13.68 8.49
CA LEU A 154 6.50 -13.29 7.21
C LEU A 154 7.94 -13.78 7.08
N LEU A 155 8.72 -13.74 8.17
CA LEU A 155 10.08 -14.28 8.20
C LEU A 155 10.08 -15.80 8.05
N GLU A 156 9.17 -16.51 8.70
CA GLU A 156 8.98 -17.96 8.54
C GLU A 156 8.67 -18.34 7.08
N ILE A 157 7.77 -17.60 6.44
CA ILE A 157 7.46 -17.81 5.02
C ILE A 157 8.71 -17.57 4.15
N SER A 158 9.45 -16.51 4.41
CA SER A 158 10.67 -16.18 3.67
C SER A 158 11.72 -17.29 3.76
N ASP A 159 11.98 -17.79 4.98
CA ASP A 159 12.95 -18.85 5.24
C ASP A 159 12.55 -20.16 4.54
N ALA A 160 11.25 -20.52 4.60
CA ALA A 160 10.72 -21.71 3.94
C ALA A 160 10.79 -21.66 2.41
N LEU A 161 10.84 -20.44 1.83
CA LEU A 161 11.03 -20.19 0.40
C LEU A 161 12.51 -20.08 0.00
N ALA A 162 13.43 -20.22 0.96
CA ALA A 162 14.86 -19.94 0.80
C ALA A 162 15.12 -18.51 0.26
N TRP A 163 14.28 -17.58 0.64
CA TRP A 163 14.46 -16.16 0.34
C TRP A 163 15.25 -15.48 1.46
N HIS A 164 15.97 -14.47 1.08
CA HIS A 164 16.67 -13.59 1.99
C HIS A 164 15.86 -12.30 2.16
N THR A 165 15.23 -12.14 3.32
CA THR A 165 14.47 -10.92 3.62
C THR A 165 15.44 -9.75 3.82
N ILE A 166 15.38 -8.76 2.92
CA ILE A 166 16.18 -7.52 3.01
C ILE A 166 15.42 -6.40 3.72
N GLY A 167 14.11 -6.53 3.89
CA GLY A 167 13.28 -5.60 4.65
C GLY A 167 11.85 -6.09 4.81
N ILE A 168 11.20 -5.61 5.86
CA ILE A 168 9.75 -5.61 6.00
C ILE A 168 9.35 -4.14 6.09
N ASP A 169 8.60 -3.69 5.10
CA ASP A 169 8.24 -2.29 4.91
C ASP A 169 6.78 -2.04 5.24
N ILE A 170 6.36 -0.79 5.40
CA ILE A 170 4.94 -0.45 5.49
C ILE A 170 4.37 -0.15 4.11
N GLU A 171 3.14 -0.65 3.85
CA GLU A 171 2.45 -0.51 2.55
C GLU A 171 2.48 0.92 2.02
N VAL A 172 2.28 1.91 2.89
CA VAL A 172 2.22 3.32 2.49
C VAL A 172 3.57 3.86 2.00
N LEU A 173 4.70 3.49 2.61
CA LEU A 173 6.03 3.89 2.14
C LEU A 173 6.42 3.14 0.87
N SER A 174 6.03 1.87 0.76
CA SER A 174 6.16 1.13 -0.49
C SER A 174 5.37 1.80 -1.62
N ALA A 175 4.11 2.16 -1.41
CA ALA A 175 3.33 2.89 -2.41
C ALA A 175 3.98 4.24 -2.76
N TYR A 176 4.48 4.98 -1.77
CA TYR A 176 5.15 6.27 -1.98
C TYR A 176 6.35 6.18 -2.93
N ARG A 177 7.15 5.10 -2.88
CA ARG A 177 8.29 4.90 -3.80
C ARG A 177 7.90 4.80 -5.27
N THR A 178 6.64 4.52 -5.56
CA THR A 178 6.13 4.45 -6.94
C THR A 178 5.63 5.79 -7.46
N LEU A 179 5.53 6.82 -6.60
CA LEU A 179 5.00 8.13 -6.93
C LEU A 179 6.10 9.06 -7.49
N PRO A 180 5.71 10.12 -8.23
CA PRO A 180 6.65 11.16 -8.64
C PRO A 180 7.35 11.80 -7.43
N ARG A 181 8.68 11.88 -7.45
CA ARG A 181 9.51 12.39 -6.35
C ARG A 181 9.19 13.83 -5.92
N GLN A 182 8.60 14.64 -6.80
CA GLN A 182 8.22 16.02 -6.52
C GLN A 182 6.92 16.15 -5.71
N LEU A 183 6.23 15.06 -5.40
CA LEU A 183 5.05 15.07 -4.55
C LEU A 183 5.45 15.04 -3.08
N GLU A 184 5.33 16.17 -2.40
CA GLU A 184 5.67 16.31 -0.99
C GLU A 184 4.43 16.45 -0.10
N ASN A 185 3.44 17.24 -0.55
CA ASN A 185 2.21 17.53 0.20
C ASN A 185 1.00 17.10 -0.63
N PHE A 186 0.49 15.92 -0.35
CA PHE A 186 -0.59 15.31 -1.11
C PHE A 186 -1.37 14.29 -0.26
N VAL A 187 -2.45 13.79 -0.82
CA VAL A 187 -3.25 12.71 -0.23
C VAL A 187 -3.13 11.49 -1.11
N LEU A 188 -2.82 10.33 -0.54
CA LEU A 188 -2.84 9.03 -1.20
C LEU A 188 -4.10 8.28 -0.78
N LEU A 189 -4.89 7.83 -1.74
CA LEU A 189 -6.03 6.95 -1.53
C LEU A 189 -5.75 5.60 -2.18
N ASP A 190 -5.38 4.62 -1.37
CA ASP A 190 -5.22 3.23 -1.82
C ASP A 190 -6.55 2.50 -1.69
N ILE A 191 -7.16 2.18 -2.82
CA ILE A 191 -8.47 1.51 -2.90
C ILE A 191 -8.27 0.01 -2.96
N GLY A 192 -8.27 -0.61 -1.79
CA GLY A 192 -8.12 -2.04 -1.61
C GLY A 192 -9.39 -2.84 -1.85
N ARG A 193 -9.34 -4.15 -1.57
CA ARG A 193 -10.50 -5.06 -1.73
C ARG A 193 -11.57 -4.80 -0.68
N SER A 194 -11.20 -4.79 0.60
CA SER A 194 -12.15 -4.73 1.73
C SER A 194 -12.38 -3.31 2.26
N TYR A 195 -11.40 -2.45 2.12
CA TYR A 195 -11.41 -1.05 2.56
C TYR A 195 -10.45 -0.24 1.71
N SER A 196 -10.56 1.09 1.80
CA SER A 196 -9.57 2.01 1.24
C SER A 196 -8.76 2.65 2.36
N MET A 197 -7.45 2.82 2.13
CA MET A 197 -6.56 3.51 3.06
C MET A 197 -6.29 4.91 2.53
N LEU A 198 -6.71 5.92 3.27
CA LEU A 198 -6.36 7.30 3.01
C LEU A 198 -5.14 7.67 3.85
N THR A 199 -4.10 8.19 3.22
CA THR A 199 -2.90 8.68 3.88
C THR A 199 -2.60 10.11 3.46
N ILE A 200 -2.40 10.99 4.42
CA ILE A 200 -1.97 12.37 4.21
C ILE A 200 -0.45 12.41 4.31
N PHE A 201 0.18 12.98 3.28
CA PHE A 201 1.61 13.24 3.24
C PHE A 201 1.91 14.72 3.41
N GLN A 202 2.87 15.02 4.28
CA GLN A 202 3.49 16.33 4.40
C GLN A 202 5.01 16.21 4.36
N ASN A 203 5.66 17.02 3.54
CA ASN A 203 7.11 17.00 3.35
C ASN A 203 7.64 15.57 3.04
N GLY A 204 6.89 14.82 2.24
CA GLY A 204 7.23 13.46 1.85
C GLY A 204 7.01 12.37 2.91
N ALA A 205 6.47 12.71 4.09
CA ALA A 205 6.20 11.74 5.15
C ALA A 205 4.69 11.51 5.38
N PRO A 206 4.27 10.27 5.70
CA PRO A 206 2.88 9.95 6.02
C PRO A 206 2.56 10.40 7.46
N VAL A 207 1.84 11.52 7.60
CA VAL A 207 1.54 12.16 8.89
C VAL A 207 0.19 11.79 9.48
N ALA A 208 -0.74 11.29 8.67
CA ALA A 208 -2.04 10.82 9.13
C ALA A 208 -2.58 9.72 8.21
N GLN A 209 -3.18 8.70 8.81
CA GLN A 209 -3.82 7.60 8.09
C GLN A 209 -5.26 7.38 8.59
N ARG A 210 -6.13 7.02 7.66
CA ARG A 210 -7.51 6.66 7.97
C ARG A 210 -7.99 5.52 7.08
N SER A 211 -8.52 4.47 7.70
CA SER A 211 -9.24 3.41 6.99
C SER A 211 -10.67 3.87 6.69
N ILE A 212 -11.06 3.76 5.43
CA ILE A 212 -12.39 4.06 4.92
C ILE A 212 -13.04 2.72 4.53
N PRO A 213 -14.24 2.37 5.02
CA PRO A 213 -14.82 1.04 4.82
C PRO A 213 -15.23 0.74 3.37
N GLN A 214 -15.22 1.72 2.47
CA GLN A 214 -15.46 1.52 1.06
C GLN A 214 -14.24 0.86 0.39
N GLY A 215 -14.46 -0.29 -0.24
CA GLY A 215 -13.47 -1.02 -0.99
C GLY A 215 -14.07 -1.74 -2.20
N GLY A 216 -13.22 -2.38 -3.00
CA GLY A 216 -13.61 -3.03 -4.24
C GLY A 216 -14.73 -4.07 -4.09
N GLN A 217 -14.84 -4.72 -2.93
CA GLN A 217 -15.88 -5.69 -2.63
C GLN A 217 -17.28 -5.05 -2.51
N MET A 218 -17.38 -3.87 -1.90
CA MET A 218 -18.64 -3.12 -1.80
C MET A 218 -19.11 -2.67 -3.18
N PHE A 219 -18.19 -2.18 -4.01
CA PHE A 219 -18.49 -1.84 -5.40
C PHE A 219 -18.96 -3.05 -6.21
N ASN A 220 -18.31 -4.22 -6.05
CA ASN A 220 -18.75 -5.45 -6.71
C ASN A 220 -20.16 -5.85 -6.25
N ALA A 221 -20.46 -5.81 -4.95
CA ALA A 221 -21.78 -6.14 -4.43
C ALA A 221 -22.87 -5.21 -4.99
N ALA A 222 -22.60 -3.92 -5.02
CA ALA A 222 -23.55 -2.93 -5.56
C ALA A 222 -23.77 -3.08 -7.08
N ILE A 223 -22.71 -3.38 -7.84
CA ILE A 223 -22.83 -3.71 -9.27
C ILE A 223 -23.62 -5.01 -9.47
N ALA A 224 -23.33 -6.05 -8.69
CA ALA A 224 -24.01 -7.34 -8.76
C ALA A 224 -25.53 -7.19 -8.53
N ASN A 225 -25.90 -6.44 -7.48
CA ASN A 225 -27.30 -6.14 -7.15
C ASN A 225 -27.98 -5.37 -8.30
N GLY A 226 -27.35 -4.32 -8.81
CA GLY A 226 -27.91 -3.53 -9.90
C GLY A 226 -28.02 -4.32 -11.21
N ALA A 227 -27.01 -5.09 -11.60
CA ALA A 227 -26.98 -5.84 -12.83
C ALA A 227 -27.73 -7.19 -12.76
N GLY A 228 -28.01 -7.72 -11.55
CA GLY A 228 -28.59 -9.04 -11.38
C GLY A 228 -27.64 -10.18 -11.74
N VAL A 229 -26.35 -10.01 -11.41
CA VAL A 229 -25.28 -10.97 -11.71
C VAL A 229 -24.57 -11.40 -10.44
N ASP A 230 -23.74 -12.44 -10.50
CA ASP A 230 -22.90 -12.84 -9.38
C ASP A 230 -21.69 -11.89 -9.17
N LEU A 231 -21.01 -12.03 -8.02
CA LEU A 231 -19.86 -11.17 -7.66
C LEU A 231 -18.69 -11.29 -8.63
N THR A 232 -18.48 -12.46 -9.23
CA THR A 232 -17.41 -12.70 -10.20
C THR A 232 -17.66 -11.94 -11.49
N ALA A 233 -18.90 -11.98 -11.98
CA ALA A 233 -19.32 -11.21 -13.14
C ALA A 233 -19.30 -9.69 -12.86
N ALA A 234 -19.70 -9.27 -11.67
CA ALA A 234 -19.63 -7.87 -11.24
C ALA A 234 -18.16 -7.36 -11.18
N GLU A 235 -17.23 -8.16 -10.65
CA GLU A 235 -15.82 -7.83 -10.66
C GLU A 235 -15.26 -7.70 -12.07
N LYS A 236 -15.66 -8.58 -12.97
CA LYS A 236 -15.29 -8.50 -14.38
C LYS A 236 -15.82 -7.22 -15.03
N ILE A 237 -17.07 -6.85 -14.80
CA ILE A 237 -17.65 -5.57 -15.25
C ILE A 237 -16.82 -4.42 -14.74
N LYS A 238 -16.52 -4.37 -13.42
CA LYS A 238 -15.73 -3.30 -12.80
C LYS A 238 -14.32 -3.15 -13.40
N LEU A 239 -13.67 -4.24 -13.78
CA LEU A 239 -12.28 -4.25 -14.24
C LEU A 239 -12.15 -4.08 -15.77
N GLU A 240 -13.13 -4.52 -16.53
CA GLU A 240 -13.05 -4.60 -18.00
C GLU A 240 -13.92 -3.53 -18.70
N ASP A 241 -14.92 -2.93 -18.04
CA ASP A 241 -15.71 -1.84 -18.63
C ASP A 241 -14.91 -0.53 -18.61
N GLU A 242 -14.43 -0.10 -19.76
CA GLU A 242 -13.65 1.13 -19.93
C GLU A 242 -14.45 2.42 -19.75
N LEU A 243 -15.77 2.34 -19.62
CA LEU A 243 -16.69 3.46 -19.42
C LEU A 243 -17.57 3.25 -18.18
N LEU A 244 -17.14 2.47 -17.21
CA LEU A 244 -17.95 1.93 -16.13
C LEU A 244 -18.91 2.95 -15.50
N LEU A 245 -18.40 4.08 -14.96
CA LEU A 245 -19.29 5.05 -14.32
C LEU A 245 -20.29 5.65 -15.31
N SER A 246 -19.87 5.99 -16.52
CA SER A 246 -20.75 6.52 -17.56
C SER A 246 -21.76 5.46 -18.04
N SER A 247 -21.34 4.20 -18.18
CA SER A 247 -22.23 3.09 -18.56
C SER A 247 -23.31 2.86 -17.53
N LEU A 248 -22.97 2.85 -16.25
CA LEU A 248 -23.93 2.64 -15.15
C LEU A 248 -24.80 3.87 -14.92
N GLU A 249 -24.33 5.08 -15.26
CA GLU A 249 -25.11 6.32 -15.14
C GLU A 249 -26.33 6.37 -16.08
N THR A 250 -26.32 5.64 -17.19
CA THR A 250 -27.47 5.50 -18.10
C THR A 250 -28.69 4.89 -17.41
N ASP A 251 -28.47 4.12 -16.34
CA ASP A 251 -29.53 3.56 -15.49
C ASP A 251 -29.21 3.80 -14.00
N LYS A 252 -28.99 5.08 -13.64
CA LYS A 252 -28.55 5.49 -12.29
C LYS A 252 -29.50 5.02 -11.19
N THR A 253 -30.79 4.89 -11.46
CA THR A 253 -31.76 4.39 -10.48
C THR A 253 -31.49 2.93 -10.14
N LYS A 254 -31.19 2.10 -11.13
CA LYS A 254 -30.86 0.70 -10.97
C LYS A 254 -29.53 0.48 -10.23
N PHE A 255 -28.56 1.37 -10.45
CA PHE A 255 -27.23 1.34 -9.84
C PHE A 255 -27.07 2.36 -8.70
N ALA A 256 -28.16 2.79 -8.08
CA ALA A 256 -28.12 3.80 -7.01
C ALA A 256 -27.23 3.41 -5.83
N GLU A 257 -27.21 2.11 -5.45
CA GLU A 257 -26.32 1.62 -4.40
C GLU A 257 -24.83 1.82 -4.76
N PHE A 258 -24.45 1.51 -6.00
CA PHE A 258 -23.08 1.71 -6.47
C PHE A 258 -22.66 3.19 -6.42
N PHE A 259 -23.49 4.09 -6.92
CA PHE A 259 -23.21 5.52 -6.88
C PHE A 259 -23.14 6.06 -5.46
N ASN A 260 -24.01 5.58 -4.56
CA ASN A 260 -23.95 5.93 -3.13
C ASN A 260 -22.63 5.52 -2.49
N GLU A 261 -22.07 4.34 -2.83
CA GLU A 261 -20.80 3.90 -2.28
C GLU A 261 -19.63 4.74 -2.81
N VAL A 262 -19.64 5.13 -4.10
CA VAL A 262 -18.61 6.00 -4.67
C VAL A 262 -18.70 7.41 -4.07
N GLU A 263 -19.91 7.94 -3.89
CA GLU A 263 -20.15 9.25 -3.22
C GLU A 263 -19.71 9.22 -1.75
N ASN A 264 -19.97 8.10 -1.04
CA ASN A 264 -19.52 7.91 0.34
C ASN A 264 -18.00 7.94 0.43
N LEU A 265 -17.30 7.25 -0.49
CA LEU A 265 -15.84 7.30 -0.57
C LEU A 265 -15.35 8.75 -0.73
N GLY A 266 -15.89 9.49 -1.70
CA GLY A 266 -15.53 10.89 -1.93
C GLY A 266 -15.82 11.80 -0.73
N ARG A 267 -16.94 11.59 -0.05
CA ARG A 267 -17.31 12.33 1.17
C ARG A 267 -16.33 12.07 2.32
N GLU A 268 -15.94 10.82 2.55
CA GLU A 268 -14.99 10.47 3.59
C GLU A 268 -13.59 11.02 3.31
N VAL A 269 -13.17 11.05 2.04
CA VAL A 269 -11.91 11.70 1.64
C VAL A 269 -11.95 13.19 1.97
N ARG A 270 -12.99 13.93 1.50
CA ARG A 270 -13.15 15.37 1.78
C ARG A 270 -13.15 15.64 3.29
N ARG A 271 -13.99 14.94 4.04
CA ARG A 271 -14.11 15.11 5.49
C ARG A 271 -12.77 14.90 6.21
N THR A 272 -11.97 13.95 5.79
CA THR A 272 -10.67 13.67 6.40
C THR A 272 -9.67 14.79 6.10
N CYS A 273 -9.64 15.26 4.86
CA CYS A 273 -8.80 16.39 4.46
C CYS A 273 -9.18 17.68 5.19
N GLU A 274 -10.47 18.01 5.24
CA GLU A 274 -10.99 19.19 5.95
C GLU A 274 -10.63 19.14 7.44
N TYR A 275 -10.86 18.01 8.10
CA TYR A 275 -10.51 17.85 9.51
C TYR A 275 -9.01 18.07 9.76
N TYR A 276 -8.15 17.54 8.88
CA TYR A 276 -6.71 17.75 8.99
C TYR A 276 -6.32 19.22 8.80
N LEU A 277 -6.88 19.89 7.79
CA LEU A 277 -6.60 21.31 7.49
C LEU A 277 -7.07 22.25 8.60
N ILE A 278 -8.17 21.95 9.30
CA ILE A 278 -8.64 22.74 10.45
C ILE A 278 -7.59 22.72 11.57
N ASN A 279 -6.94 21.56 11.80
CA ASN A 279 -5.95 21.39 12.86
C ASN A 279 -4.53 21.82 12.46
N LYS A 280 -4.23 21.86 11.16
CA LYS A 280 -2.91 22.21 10.59
C LYS A 280 -3.13 23.35 9.54
N LYS A 281 -3.28 24.59 10.00
CA LYS A 281 -3.68 25.74 9.19
C LYS A 281 -2.76 26.08 8.01
N ASP A 282 -1.49 25.71 8.11
CA ASP A 282 -0.48 25.94 7.06
C ASP A 282 -0.40 24.78 6.04
N ALA A 283 -1.10 23.67 6.30
CA ALA A 283 -1.12 22.54 5.37
C ALA A 283 -1.85 22.91 4.07
N ARG A 284 -1.36 22.37 2.95
CA ARG A 284 -1.99 22.46 1.63
C ARG A 284 -1.74 21.15 0.90
N PHE A 285 -2.75 20.65 0.22
CA PHE A 285 -2.63 19.45 -0.60
C PHE A 285 -2.73 19.83 -2.07
N THR A 286 -1.78 19.37 -2.86
CA THR A 286 -1.73 19.63 -4.31
C THR A 286 -2.50 18.58 -5.10
N HIS A 287 -2.46 17.32 -4.64
CA HIS A 287 -3.02 16.17 -5.36
C HIS A 287 -3.75 15.22 -4.43
N LEU A 288 -4.79 14.59 -4.95
CA LEU A 288 -5.31 13.30 -4.50
C LEU A 288 -4.81 12.23 -5.47
N VAL A 289 -3.92 11.37 -5.01
CA VAL A 289 -3.36 10.27 -5.82
C VAL A 289 -4.13 9.00 -5.52
N LEU A 290 -4.70 8.37 -6.56
CA LEU A 290 -5.41 7.10 -6.46
C LEU A 290 -4.46 5.95 -6.73
N ALA A 291 -4.45 4.95 -5.87
CA ALA A 291 -3.68 3.71 -5.98
C ALA A 291 -4.55 2.51 -5.61
N GLY A 292 -3.98 1.30 -5.70
CA GLY A 292 -4.69 0.06 -5.42
C GLY A 292 -5.54 -0.44 -6.58
N GLY A 293 -6.11 -1.63 -6.41
CA GLY A 293 -6.89 -2.30 -7.46
C GLY A 293 -8.14 -1.53 -7.88
N GLY A 294 -8.75 -0.78 -6.97
CA GLY A 294 -9.94 0.03 -7.26
C GLY A 294 -9.66 1.35 -7.97
N ALA A 295 -8.41 1.82 -8.00
CA ALA A 295 -8.04 3.09 -8.63
C ALA A 295 -8.24 3.10 -10.16
N ASN A 296 -8.19 1.92 -10.79
CA ASN A 296 -8.36 1.77 -12.24
C ASN A 296 -9.83 1.71 -12.67
N MET A 297 -10.78 1.85 -11.76
CA MET A 297 -12.21 1.90 -12.09
C MET A 297 -12.48 3.11 -12.98
N ALA A 298 -12.96 2.84 -14.20
CA ALA A 298 -13.10 3.86 -15.23
C ALA A 298 -14.11 4.96 -14.82
N GLY A 299 -13.70 6.22 -14.93
CA GLY A 299 -14.46 7.40 -14.52
C GLY A 299 -14.32 7.79 -13.05
N LEU A 300 -13.61 7.00 -12.23
CA LEU A 300 -13.49 7.29 -10.79
C LEU A 300 -12.69 8.57 -10.51
N SER A 301 -11.58 8.79 -11.22
CA SER A 301 -10.77 10.00 -11.05
C SER A 301 -11.55 11.26 -11.40
N GLU A 302 -12.33 11.23 -12.46
CA GLU A 302 -13.22 12.30 -12.92
C GLU A 302 -14.31 12.56 -11.88
N PHE A 303 -14.97 11.50 -11.44
CA PHE A 303 -16.04 11.58 -10.44
C PHE A 303 -15.52 12.17 -9.12
N LEU A 304 -14.38 11.71 -8.62
CA LEU A 304 -13.78 12.25 -7.39
C LEU A 304 -13.26 13.69 -7.57
N SER A 305 -12.91 14.10 -8.79
CA SER A 305 -12.49 15.49 -9.07
C SER A 305 -13.61 16.49 -8.87
N GLU A 306 -14.87 16.05 -9.01
CA GLU A 306 -16.02 16.90 -8.75
C GLU A 306 -16.12 17.24 -7.25
N GLY A 307 -15.92 18.51 -6.91
CA GLY A 307 -15.96 19.00 -5.53
C GLY A 307 -14.68 18.76 -4.71
N MET A 308 -13.56 18.44 -5.34
CA MET A 308 -12.22 18.46 -4.72
C MET A 308 -11.46 19.72 -5.12
N GLU A 309 -10.82 20.41 -4.16
CA GLU A 309 -9.94 21.56 -4.42
C GLU A 309 -8.53 21.17 -4.85
N MET A 310 -8.26 19.88 -5.01
CA MET A 310 -6.97 19.30 -5.39
C MET A 310 -7.10 18.50 -6.69
N LYS A 311 -5.98 18.38 -7.42
CA LYS A 311 -5.95 17.59 -8.65
C LYS A 311 -6.05 16.09 -8.32
N VAL A 312 -7.02 15.38 -8.87
CA VAL A 312 -7.15 13.93 -8.75
C VAL A 312 -6.40 13.24 -9.88
N VAL A 313 -5.52 12.32 -9.56
CA VAL A 313 -4.71 11.57 -10.53
C VAL A 313 -4.60 10.10 -10.13
N VAL A 314 -4.56 9.21 -11.10
CA VAL A 314 -4.23 7.80 -10.87
C VAL A 314 -2.71 7.63 -10.90
N ASN A 315 -2.16 6.84 -9.98
CA ASN A 315 -0.74 6.55 -9.95
C ASN A 315 -0.31 5.78 -11.22
N ASP A 316 0.56 6.39 -12.01
CA ASP A 316 1.15 5.72 -13.18
C ASP A 316 2.49 5.06 -12.83
N LEU A 317 2.46 3.77 -12.59
CA LEU A 317 3.62 2.96 -12.21
C LEU A 317 4.76 2.96 -13.25
N ARG A 318 4.47 3.33 -14.52
CA ARG A 318 5.49 3.44 -15.58
C ARG A 318 6.48 4.56 -15.34
N GLN A 319 6.17 5.48 -14.42
CA GLN A 319 7.11 6.53 -13.98
C GLN A 319 8.21 5.96 -13.08
N ALA A 320 7.91 4.92 -12.30
CA ALA A 320 8.86 4.31 -11.37
C ALA A 320 9.61 3.11 -11.96
N VAL A 321 8.95 2.33 -12.83
CA VAL A 321 9.48 1.08 -13.40
C VAL A 321 9.15 0.94 -14.89
N THR A 322 9.88 0.05 -15.56
CA THR A 322 9.46 -0.49 -16.85
C THR A 322 8.99 -1.91 -16.71
N PHE A 323 8.26 -2.40 -17.69
CA PHE A 323 7.71 -3.76 -17.72
C PHE A 323 8.36 -4.55 -18.85
N ALA A 324 8.78 -5.79 -18.58
CA ALA A 324 9.38 -6.65 -19.60
C ALA A 324 8.36 -7.02 -20.68
N ASP A 325 8.79 -7.06 -21.95
CA ASP A 325 7.91 -7.34 -23.10
C ASP A 325 7.23 -8.70 -23.02
N LYS A 326 7.83 -9.67 -22.33
CA LYS A 326 7.29 -11.02 -22.14
C LYS A 326 6.05 -11.09 -21.23
N LEU A 327 5.72 -10.02 -20.50
CA LEU A 327 4.57 -10.01 -19.60
C LEU A 327 3.25 -9.98 -20.38
N ASP A 328 2.26 -10.72 -19.88
CA ASP A 328 0.90 -10.65 -20.44
C ASP A 328 0.33 -9.24 -20.23
N GLN A 329 0.18 -8.51 -21.33
CA GLN A 329 -0.26 -7.11 -21.32
C GLN A 329 -1.72 -6.96 -20.89
N ARG A 330 -2.56 -7.98 -21.10
CA ARG A 330 -3.96 -7.97 -20.67
C ARG A 330 -4.05 -8.11 -19.14
N GLU A 331 -3.33 -9.08 -18.60
CA GLU A 331 -3.25 -9.27 -17.14
C GLU A 331 -2.58 -8.07 -16.46
N LEU A 332 -1.53 -7.52 -17.08
CA LEU A 332 -0.87 -6.32 -16.56
C LEU A 332 -1.83 -5.13 -16.52
N LYS A 333 -2.57 -4.84 -17.61
CA LYS A 333 -3.57 -3.75 -17.63
C LYS A 333 -4.62 -3.94 -16.54
N LYS A 334 -5.10 -5.18 -16.36
CA LYS A 334 -6.12 -5.54 -15.37
C LYS A 334 -5.68 -5.27 -13.93
N TYR A 335 -4.45 -5.63 -13.60
CA TYR A 335 -3.96 -5.60 -12.20
C TYR A 335 -2.99 -4.46 -11.89
N LEU A 336 -2.68 -3.57 -12.85
CA LEU A 336 -1.62 -2.57 -12.73
C LEU A 336 -1.72 -1.79 -11.40
N GLY A 337 -2.87 -1.20 -11.09
CA GLY A 337 -3.06 -0.44 -9.86
C GLY A 337 -2.86 -1.28 -8.58
N ALA A 338 -3.27 -2.56 -8.60
CA ALA A 338 -3.10 -3.47 -7.47
C ALA A 338 -1.62 -3.81 -7.17
N LEU A 339 -0.73 -3.63 -8.15
CA LEU A 339 0.71 -3.92 -7.99
C LEU A 339 1.49 -2.77 -7.34
N THR A 340 0.87 -1.62 -7.04
CA THR A 340 1.54 -0.44 -6.49
C THR A 340 2.43 -0.76 -5.29
N VAL A 341 1.88 -1.41 -4.28
CA VAL A 341 2.59 -1.74 -3.03
C VAL A 341 3.70 -2.76 -3.29
N ALA A 342 3.43 -3.83 -4.03
CA ALA A 342 4.42 -4.87 -4.33
C ALA A 342 5.58 -4.35 -5.20
N ILE A 343 5.32 -3.45 -6.16
CA ILE A 343 6.36 -2.76 -6.93
C ILE A 343 7.21 -1.89 -6.01
N GLY A 344 6.58 -1.06 -5.18
CA GLY A 344 7.28 -0.19 -4.23
C GLY A 344 8.11 -0.97 -3.21
N ALA A 345 7.64 -2.12 -2.75
CA ALA A 345 8.40 -3.05 -1.91
C ALA A 345 9.64 -3.57 -2.64
N ALA A 346 9.50 -4.01 -3.90
CA ALA A 346 10.63 -4.49 -4.69
C ALA A 346 11.64 -3.38 -5.05
N LEU A 347 11.24 -2.10 -5.00
CA LEU A 347 12.12 -0.93 -5.14
C LEU A 347 12.91 -0.60 -3.85
N TYR A 348 12.57 -1.26 -2.72
CA TYR A 348 13.28 -1.07 -1.44
C TYR A 348 14.79 -1.29 -1.59
N GLY A 349 15.60 -0.44 -0.92
CA GLY A 349 17.05 -0.48 -1.04
C GLY A 349 17.58 0.10 -2.36
N GLY A 350 16.71 0.72 -3.17
CA GLY A 350 17.10 1.52 -4.34
C GLY A 350 17.68 2.88 -3.98
N ASP A 351 17.25 3.41 -2.85
CA ASP A 351 17.50 4.78 -2.39
C ASP A 351 18.44 4.84 -1.18
N ALA A 352 19.35 3.87 -1.02
CA ALA A 352 20.26 3.81 0.13
C ALA A 352 21.41 4.86 0.08
N ASP A 353 21.45 5.71 -0.94
CA ASP A 353 22.49 6.74 -1.13
C ASP A 353 21.91 8.06 -1.67
N ASP A 354 20.89 8.64 -0.97
CA ASP A 354 20.57 10.07 -1.12
C ASP A 354 20.12 10.64 0.22
#